data_a20db0729fd9fe588fb4f15261b85b62
#
_entry.id   a20db0729fd9fe588fb4f15261b85b62
#
_cell.length_a   1.000
_cell.length_b   1.000
_cell.length_c   1.000
_cell.angle_alpha   90.00
_cell.angle_beta   90.00
_cell.angle_gamma   90.00
#
_symmetry.space_group_name_H-M   'P 1'
#
loop_
_entity.id
_entity.type
_entity.pdbx_description
1 polymer ?
#
loop_
_entity_poly.entity_id
_entity_poly.type
_entity_poly.pdbx_seq_one_letter_code
_entity_poly.pdbx_strand_id
1 'polypeptide(L)'
;MPREWAAFRPRALPIITVRRDPWAVRALIDTGAQISLIHPRLVLQLGLPTIGDLSLVGLGSAVLRVLRVQIEGFHIARLPLQACEAGIFNMDHLRLGIDLILGINAFEGYRLQFDFAAGQLFLLTLRE
;
A
#
# COMPACT_ATOMS: atom_id res chain seq x y z
N MET A 1 10.80 10.50 18.62
CA MET A 1 9.85 9.70 17.82
C MET A 1 10.21 9.88 16.35
N PRO A 2 10.61 8.80 15.66
CA PRO A 2 10.92 8.91 14.24
C PRO A 2 9.71 9.42 13.45
N ARG A 3 9.99 10.34 12.56
CA ARG A 3 8.98 10.93 11.69
C ARG A 3 9.57 11.05 10.30
N GLU A 4 8.85 10.56 9.31
CA GLU A 4 9.21 10.69 7.91
C GLU A 4 8.03 11.19 7.14
N TRP A 5 8.28 11.66 5.93
CA TRP A 5 7.22 12.14 5.08
C TRP A 5 7.46 11.77 3.63
N ALA A 6 6.37 11.71 2.88
CA ALA A 6 6.38 11.47 1.45
C ALA A 6 5.47 12.47 0.76
N ALA A 7 5.83 12.82 -0.47
CA ALA A 7 5.04 13.76 -1.26
C ALA A 7 4.02 13.02 -2.11
N PHE A 8 2.88 13.65 -2.32
CA PHE A 8 1.93 13.27 -3.34
C PHE A 8 1.37 14.53 -3.99
N ARG A 9 0.64 14.35 -5.08
CA ARG A 9 0.08 15.49 -5.81
C ARG A 9 -0.94 16.23 -4.94
N PRO A 10 -0.78 17.53 -4.67
CA PRO A 10 -1.73 18.28 -3.84
C PRO A 10 -3.16 18.17 -4.38
N ARG A 11 -4.10 18.07 -3.47
CA ARG A 11 -5.55 18.01 -3.77
C ARG A 11 -5.95 16.81 -4.65
N ALA A 12 -5.16 15.75 -4.58
CA ALA A 12 -5.38 14.52 -5.32
C ALA A 12 -5.33 13.33 -4.36
N LEU A 13 -5.56 12.15 -4.89
CA LEU A 13 -5.42 10.91 -4.11
C LEU A 13 -3.97 10.79 -3.62
N PRO A 14 -3.78 10.27 -2.41
CA PRO A 14 -2.44 10.12 -1.85
C PRO A 14 -1.71 8.93 -2.48
N ILE A 15 -1.19 9.14 -3.67
CA ILE A 15 -0.35 8.18 -4.39
C ILE A 15 1.09 8.61 -4.16
N ILE A 16 1.85 7.74 -3.51
CA ILE A 16 3.24 8.00 -3.15
C ILE A 16 4.15 6.95 -3.75
N THR A 17 5.45 7.21 -3.73
CA THR A 17 6.44 6.21 -4.09
C THR A 17 6.86 5.46 -2.85
N VAL A 18 6.77 4.13 -2.91
CA VAL A 18 7.32 3.23 -1.90
C VAL A 18 8.45 2.45 -2.53
N ARG A 19 9.42 2.05 -1.74
CA ARG A 19 10.61 1.40 -2.26
C ARG A 19 10.81 0.04 -1.62
N ARG A 20 11.22 -0.90 -2.45
CA ARG A 20 11.86 -2.15 -2.04
C ARG A 20 13.02 -2.33 -3.00
N ASP A 21 14.19 -1.87 -2.61
CA ASP A 21 15.32 -1.73 -3.51
C ASP A 21 15.61 -3.02 -4.31
N PRO A 22 15.85 -2.92 -5.60
CA PRO A 22 16.01 -1.68 -6.39
C PRO A 22 14.69 -1.10 -6.92
N TRP A 23 13.55 -1.60 -6.50
CA TRP A 23 12.23 -1.24 -7.04
C TRP A 23 11.69 0.02 -6.38
N ALA A 24 11.20 0.94 -7.19
CA ALA A 24 10.39 2.08 -6.75
C ALA A 24 8.99 1.88 -7.32
N VAL A 25 7.98 1.89 -6.47
CA VAL A 25 6.63 1.49 -6.81
C VAL A 25 5.67 2.60 -6.41
N ARG A 26 4.71 2.89 -7.28
CA ARG A 26 3.66 3.84 -6.96
C ARG A 26 2.54 3.13 -6.22
N ALA A 27 2.16 3.67 -5.09
CA ALA A 27 1.17 3.07 -4.21
C ALA A 27 0.11 4.10 -3.80
N LEU A 28 -1.15 3.69 -3.86
CA LEU A 28 -2.24 4.45 -3.26
C LEU A 28 -2.35 4.08 -1.79
N ILE A 29 -2.38 5.08 -0.93
CA ILE A 29 -2.62 4.88 0.50
C ILE A 29 -4.12 4.94 0.73
N ASP A 30 -4.71 3.80 1.09
CA ASP A 30 -6.16 3.64 1.24
C ASP A 30 -6.50 3.22 2.66
N THR A 31 -6.79 4.19 3.52
CA THR A 31 -7.12 3.92 4.92
C THR A 31 -8.50 3.30 5.08
N GLY A 32 -9.30 3.25 4.03
CA GLY A 32 -10.58 2.55 4.02
C GLY A 32 -10.47 1.06 3.76
N ALA A 33 -9.29 0.58 3.37
CA ALA A 33 -9.06 -0.84 3.11
C ALA A 33 -8.35 -1.48 4.29
N GLN A 34 -8.86 -2.61 4.77
CA GLN A 34 -8.19 -3.37 5.83
C GLN A 34 -6.99 -4.14 5.32
N ILE A 35 -7.04 -4.60 4.08
CA ILE A 35 -6.02 -5.44 3.45
C ILE A 35 -5.48 -4.71 2.22
N SER A 36 -4.18 -4.85 2.00
CA SER A 36 -3.51 -4.27 0.84
C SER A 36 -3.77 -5.09 -0.42
N LEU A 37 -3.59 -4.46 -1.57
CA LEU A 37 -3.69 -5.12 -2.88
C LEU A 37 -2.40 -4.89 -3.65
N ILE A 38 -2.00 -5.90 -4.44
CA ILE A 38 -0.78 -5.85 -5.23
C ILE A 38 -1.08 -6.28 -6.67
N HIS A 39 -0.55 -5.53 -7.63
CA HIS A 39 -0.72 -5.85 -9.04
C HIS A 39 0.03 -7.15 -9.40
N PRO A 40 -0.54 -8.02 -10.25
CA PRO A 40 0.15 -9.24 -10.68
C PRO A 40 1.52 -8.99 -11.28
N ARG A 41 1.71 -7.88 -11.99
CA ARG A 41 2.99 -7.50 -12.57
C ARG A 41 4.07 -7.36 -11.50
N LEU A 42 3.74 -6.73 -10.38
CA LEU A 42 4.69 -6.54 -9.28
C LEU A 42 4.96 -7.86 -8.56
N VAL A 43 3.97 -8.72 -8.43
CA VAL A 43 4.15 -10.07 -7.86
C VAL A 43 5.21 -10.84 -8.65
N LEU A 44 5.14 -10.78 -9.98
CA LEU A 44 6.12 -11.43 -10.84
C LEU A 44 7.51 -10.80 -10.71
N GLN A 45 7.58 -9.48 -10.70
CA GLN A 45 8.86 -8.77 -10.56
C GLN A 45 9.57 -9.11 -9.25
N LEU A 46 8.82 -9.24 -8.18
CA LEU A 46 9.37 -9.52 -6.86
C LEU A 46 9.52 -11.01 -6.58
N GLY A 47 8.96 -11.86 -7.44
CA GLY A 47 9.01 -13.31 -7.24
C GLY A 47 8.27 -13.78 -6.00
N LEU A 48 7.15 -13.16 -5.67
CA LEU A 48 6.41 -13.49 -4.45
C LEU A 48 5.60 -14.79 -4.64
N PRO A 49 5.77 -15.77 -3.73
CA PRO A 49 4.96 -16.98 -3.78
C PRO A 49 3.54 -16.73 -3.28
N THR A 50 2.59 -17.40 -3.88
CA THR A 50 1.20 -17.40 -3.39
C THR A 50 1.11 -18.21 -2.11
N ILE A 51 0.46 -17.66 -1.09
CA ILE A 51 0.32 -18.29 0.23
C ILE A 51 -1.11 -18.67 0.56
N GLY A 52 -2.00 -18.63 -0.40
CA GLY A 52 -3.41 -18.96 -0.22
C GLY A 52 -4.29 -18.01 -0.99
N ASP A 53 -5.52 -17.89 -0.55
CA ASP A 53 -6.48 -16.96 -1.13
C ASP A 53 -7.16 -16.16 -0.02
N LEU A 54 -7.90 -15.14 -0.41
CA LEU A 54 -8.74 -14.36 0.49
C LEU A 54 -9.96 -13.85 -0.25
N SER A 55 -10.98 -13.50 0.50
CA SER A 55 -12.20 -12.90 -0.04
C SER A 55 -12.19 -11.41 0.23
N LEU A 56 -12.43 -10.63 -0.82
CA LEU A 56 -12.59 -9.19 -0.72
C LEU A 56 -14.08 -8.86 -0.79
N VAL A 57 -14.53 -8.04 0.13
CA VAL A 57 -15.91 -7.54 0.14
C VAL A 57 -15.88 -6.08 -0.19
N GLY A 58 -16.47 -5.72 -1.33
CA GLY A 58 -16.61 -4.33 -1.73
C GLY A 58 -17.93 -3.73 -1.30
N LEU A 59 -18.11 -2.46 -1.62
CA LEU A 59 -19.39 -1.80 -1.48
C LEU A 59 -20.41 -2.52 -2.39
N GLY A 60 -21.62 -2.74 -1.89
CA GLY A 60 -22.65 -3.47 -2.63
C GLY A 60 -22.64 -4.97 -2.40
N SER A 61 -21.90 -5.46 -1.40
CA SER A 61 -21.83 -6.85 -0.96
C SER A 61 -21.30 -7.86 -1.97
N ALA A 62 -20.70 -7.41 -3.08
CA ALA A 62 -19.99 -8.31 -3.98
C ALA A 62 -18.78 -8.91 -3.28
N VAL A 63 -18.59 -10.22 -3.42
CA VAL A 63 -17.44 -10.93 -2.86
C VAL A 63 -16.55 -11.38 -4.02
N LEU A 64 -15.27 -11.00 -3.95
CA LEU A 64 -14.27 -11.39 -4.93
C LEU A 64 -13.20 -12.22 -4.23
N ARG A 65 -12.92 -13.40 -4.76
CA ARG A 65 -11.82 -14.23 -4.26
C ARG A 65 -10.56 -13.91 -5.07
N VAL A 66 -9.48 -13.66 -4.36
CA VAL A 66 -8.19 -13.36 -4.97
C VAL A 66 -7.10 -14.22 -4.32
N LEU A 67 -6.02 -14.43 -5.04
CA LEU A 67 -4.85 -15.08 -4.49
C LEU A 67 -4.16 -14.11 -3.53
N ARG A 68 -3.47 -14.66 -2.54
CA ARG A 68 -2.87 -13.91 -1.44
C ARG A 68 -1.36 -14.13 -1.43
N VAL A 69 -0.64 -13.04 -1.20
CA VAL A 69 0.81 -13.06 -1.00
C VAL A 69 1.16 -12.31 0.27
N GLN A 70 2.37 -12.52 0.77
CA GLN A 70 2.96 -11.71 1.84
C GLN A 70 3.83 -10.64 1.21
N ILE A 71 3.59 -9.37 1.54
CA ILE A 71 4.49 -8.29 1.14
C ILE A 71 5.32 -7.86 2.34
N GLU A 72 6.61 -7.63 2.09
CA GLU A 72 7.55 -7.19 3.12
C GLU A 72 8.73 -6.50 2.48
N GLY A 73 9.50 -5.76 3.26
CA GLY A 73 10.70 -5.10 2.78
C GLY A 73 10.45 -3.77 2.09
N PHE A 74 9.21 -3.30 2.07
CA PHE A 74 8.90 -1.96 1.55
C PHE A 74 9.13 -0.90 2.62
N HIS A 75 9.54 0.28 2.17
CA HIS A 75 9.69 1.42 3.04
C HIS A 75 9.19 2.69 2.37
N ILE A 76 8.73 3.63 3.18
CA ILE A 76 8.39 4.98 2.78
C ILE A 76 9.45 5.87 3.39
N ALA A 77 10.18 6.62 2.55
CA ALA A 77 11.36 7.34 3.00
C ALA A 77 12.27 6.35 3.77
N ARG A 78 12.52 6.55 5.04
CA ARG A 78 13.38 5.67 5.85
C ARG A 78 12.61 4.70 6.74
N LEU A 79 11.28 4.79 6.76
CA LEU A 79 10.49 3.95 7.66
C LEU A 79 10.03 2.67 6.96
N PRO A 80 10.34 1.50 7.52
CA PRO A 80 9.84 0.25 6.97
C PRO A 80 8.35 0.12 7.19
N LEU A 81 7.64 -0.38 6.19
CA LEU A 81 6.25 -0.75 6.33
C LEU A 81 6.12 -2.07 7.08
N GLN A 82 4.99 -2.25 7.72
CA GLN A 82 4.67 -3.52 8.36
C GLN A 82 4.58 -4.61 7.29
N ALA A 83 5.22 -5.75 7.52
CA ALA A 83 5.00 -6.93 6.70
C ALA A 83 3.53 -7.33 6.81
N CYS A 84 2.88 -7.54 5.69
CA CYS A 84 1.43 -7.79 5.70
C CYS A 84 0.99 -8.59 4.50
N GLU A 85 -0.23 -9.09 4.57
CA GLU A 85 -0.84 -9.81 3.46
C GLU A 85 -1.43 -8.86 2.44
N ALA A 86 -1.36 -9.26 1.18
CA ALA A 86 -1.96 -8.50 0.08
C ALA A 86 -2.67 -9.46 -0.88
N GLY A 87 -3.83 -9.03 -1.36
CA GLY A 87 -4.53 -9.74 -2.43
C GLY A 87 -3.97 -9.35 -3.78
N ILE A 88 -3.80 -10.33 -4.65
CA ILE A 88 -3.37 -10.08 -6.04
C ILE A 88 -4.57 -9.58 -6.83
N PHE A 89 -4.48 -8.37 -7.33
CA PHE A 89 -5.59 -7.73 -8.02
C PHE A 89 -5.07 -6.80 -9.10
N ASN A 90 -5.62 -6.91 -10.31
CA ASN A 90 -5.26 -6.01 -11.39
C ASN A 90 -6.06 -4.70 -11.24
N MET A 91 -5.36 -3.62 -11.01
CA MET A 91 -5.94 -2.30 -10.77
C MET A 91 -5.76 -1.34 -11.96
N ASP A 92 -5.41 -1.86 -13.14
CA ASP A 92 -5.19 -1.01 -14.33
C ASP A 92 -6.43 -0.23 -14.74
N HIS A 93 -7.63 -0.80 -14.49
CA HIS A 93 -8.89 -0.12 -14.81
C HIS A 93 -9.12 1.14 -14.01
N LEU A 94 -8.44 1.34 -12.90
CA LEU A 94 -8.52 2.58 -12.11
C LEU A 94 -7.78 3.74 -12.77
N ARG A 95 -6.87 3.45 -13.72
CA ARG A 95 -6.07 4.43 -14.47
C ARG A 95 -5.28 5.37 -13.57
N LEU A 96 -4.73 4.85 -12.47
CA LEU A 96 -3.95 5.63 -11.52
C LEU A 96 -2.45 5.41 -11.67
N GLY A 97 -2.01 4.45 -12.50
CA GLY A 97 -0.60 4.15 -12.68
C GLY A 97 0.05 3.60 -11.42
N ILE A 98 -0.68 2.79 -10.67
CA ILE A 98 -0.23 2.22 -9.41
C ILE A 98 -0.10 0.71 -9.50
N ASP A 99 0.80 0.14 -8.70
CA ASP A 99 0.98 -1.30 -8.57
C ASP A 99 0.66 -1.81 -7.17
N LEU A 100 0.43 -0.90 -6.22
CA LEU A 100 0.03 -1.22 -4.85
C LEU A 100 -1.12 -0.35 -4.41
N ILE A 101 -2.01 -0.95 -3.63
CA ILE A 101 -2.94 -0.22 -2.78
C ILE A 101 -2.62 -0.66 -1.35
N LEU A 102 -2.14 0.26 -0.53
CA LEU A 102 -1.74 -0.04 0.83
C LEU A 102 -2.89 0.27 1.77
N GLY A 103 -3.43 -0.78 2.37
CA GLY A 103 -4.46 -0.68 3.37
C GLY A 103 -3.88 -0.51 4.77
N ILE A 104 -4.74 -0.49 5.77
CA ILE A 104 -4.32 -0.25 7.15
C ILE A 104 -3.38 -1.33 7.68
N ASN A 105 -3.43 -2.55 7.13
CA ASN A 105 -2.54 -3.62 7.56
C ASN A 105 -1.05 -3.34 7.29
N ALA A 106 -0.74 -2.41 6.36
CA ALA A 106 0.63 -2.00 6.09
C ALA A 106 1.16 -0.98 7.10
N PHE A 107 0.27 -0.34 7.85
CA PHE A 107 0.61 0.80 8.72
C PHE A 107 0.40 0.51 10.21
N GLU A 108 0.31 -0.73 10.57
CA GLU A 108 0.18 -1.10 11.97
C GLU A 108 1.39 -0.59 12.74
N GLY A 109 1.12 0.13 13.85
CA GLY A 109 2.18 0.76 14.62
C GLY A 109 2.57 2.16 14.15
N TYR A 110 1.90 2.69 13.13
CA TYR A 110 2.15 4.05 12.65
C TYR A 110 0.93 4.94 12.85
N ARG A 111 1.20 6.21 13.03
CA ARG A 111 0.21 7.27 12.90
C ARG A 111 0.43 7.95 11.56
N LEU A 112 -0.64 8.11 10.78
CA LEU A 112 -0.59 8.79 9.50
C LEU A 112 -1.24 10.16 9.63
N GLN A 113 -0.62 11.14 9.02
CA GLN A 113 -1.16 12.50 8.96
C GLN A 113 -1.08 12.97 7.51
N PHE A 114 -2.23 13.27 6.93
CA PHE A 114 -2.31 13.74 5.56
C PHE A 114 -2.52 15.25 5.54
N ASP A 115 -1.73 15.93 4.72
CA ASP A 115 -1.94 17.31 4.36
C ASP A 115 -2.29 17.35 2.88
N PHE A 116 -3.56 17.38 2.55
CA PHE A 116 -4.00 17.32 1.16
C PHE A 116 -3.75 18.63 0.42
N ALA A 117 -3.72 19.76 1.12
CA ALA A 117 -3.43 21.05 0.49
C ALA A 117 -1.98 21.13 0.04
N ALA A 118 -1.06 20.64 0.85
CA ALA A 118 0.36 20.64 0.54
C ALA A 118 0.82 19.39 -0.21
N GLY A 119 0.02 18.32 -0.21
CA GLY A 119 0.42 17.05 -0.80
C GLY A 119 1.51 16.36 0.00
N GLN A 120 1.33 16.24 1.29
CA GLN A 120 2.30 15.59 2.18
C GLN A 120 1.63 14.55 3.06
N LEU A 121 2.24 13.39 3.12
CA LEU A 121 1.89 12.34 4.06
C LEU A 121 3.02 12.24 5.10
N PHE A 122 2.68 12.40 6.35
CA PHE A 122 3.60 12.20 7.46
C PHE A 122 3.33 10.87 8.13
N LEU A 123 4.41 10.13 8.40
CA LEU A 123 4.38 8.88 9.14
C LEU A 123 5.12 9.07 10.45
N LEU A 124 4.46 8.75 11.54
CA LEU A 124 5.05 8.81 12.87
C LEU A 124 4.99 7.42 13.48
N THR A 125 6.11 6.94 14.00
CA THR A 125 6.09 5.69 14.72
C THR A 125 5.51 5.94 16.11
N LEU A 126 4.71 4.99 16.59
CA LEU A 126 4.17 5.02 17.95
C LEU A 126 5.11 4.38 18.95
N ARG A 127 6.21 3.82 18.48
CA ARG A 127 7.24 3.22 19.31
C ARG A 127 8.36 4.22 19.56
N GLU A 128 8.86 4.19 20.74
CA GLU A 128 10.07 4.90 21.11
C GLU A 128 11.31 4.03 20.93
#